data_ae7274b8cf879fed9530a4b88cbc72c1
#
_entry.id   ae7274b8cf879fed9530a4b88cbc72c1
#
_cell.length_a   1.000
_cell.length_b   1.000
_cell.length_c   1.000
_cell.angle_alpha   90.00
_cell.angle_beta   90.00
_cell.angle_gamma   90.00
#
_symmetry.space_group_name_H-M   'P 1'
#
loop_
_entity.id
_entity.type
_entity.pdbx_description
1 polymer ?
#
loop_
_entity_poly.entity_id
_entity_poly.type
_entity_poly.pdbx_seq_one_letter_code
_entity_poly.pdbx_strand_id
1 'polypeptide(L)'
;MTLPVKLEYFALLREQRGVAAEAIETGAATARDLYRELAGKHGFTLAVERVKVAINNEFASWDRPLAANDTIVFIPPVAGG
;
A
#
# COMPACT_ATOMS: atom_id res chain seq x y z
N MET A 1 -13.40 -13.82 0.13
CA MET A 1 -12.65 -14.00 1.38
C MET A 1 -11.71 -12.82 1.58
N THR A 2 -11.46 -12.45 2.81
CA THR A 2 -10.56 -11.35 3.12
C THR A 2 -9.33 -11.85 3.88
N LEU A 3 -8.26 -11.05 3.82
CA LEU A 3 -7.01 -11.34 4.53
C LEU A 3 -6.69 -10.16 5.46
N PRO A 4 -6.25 -10.44 6.70
CA PRO A 4 -5.74 -9.36 7.55
C PRO A 4 -4.33 -8.98 7.10
N VAL A 5 -4.10 -7.69 6.94
CA VAL A 5 -2.78 -7.16 6.57
C VAL A 5 -2.49 -5.90 7.38
N LYS A 6 -1.21 -5.57 7.51
CA LYS A 6 -0.76 -4.35 8.16
C LYS A 6 -0.23 -3.41 7.08
N LEU A 7 -0.59 -2.15 7.19
CA LEU A 7 -0.20 -1.14 6.20
C LEU A 7 0.60 -0.04 6.86
N GLU A 8 1.62 0.46 6.14
CA GLU A 8 2.36 1.65 6.56
C GLU A 8 2.41 2.62 5.39
N TYR A 9 2.24 3.89 5.70
CA TYR A 9 2.21 4.95 4.71
C TYR A 9 3.30 5.97 5.00
N PHE A 10 3.86 6.55 3.95
CA PHE A 10 4.89 7.59 4.08
C PHE A 10 4.53 8.81 3.25
N ALA A 11 5.05 9.97 3.69
CA ALA A 11 4.97 11.22 2.96
C ALA A 11 3.54 11.55 2.51
N LEU A 12 3.37 11.82 1.21
CA LEU A 12 2.07 12.22 0.69
C LEU A 12 0.97 11.19 0.97
N LEU A 13 1.28 9.91 0.90
CA LEU A 13 0.27 8.89 1.15
C LEU A 13 -0.18 8.91 2.60
N ARG A 14 0.74 9.14 3.53
CA ARG A 14 0.37 9.30 4.94
C ARG A 14 -0.51 10.51 5.16
N GLU A 15 -0.20 11.61 4.49
CA GLU A 15 -1.02 12.81 4.59
C GLU A 15 -2.42 12.59 4.02
N GLN A 16 -2.51 11.93 2.87
CA GLN A 16 -3.79 11.69 2.23
C GLN A 16 -4.65 10.69 3.00
N ARG A 17 -4.03 9.68 3.62
CA ARG A 17 -4.77 8.70 4.42
C ARG A 17 -5.12 9.24 5.81
N GLY A 18 -4.26 10.06 6.39
CA GLY A 18 -4.48 10.63 7.71
C GLY A 18 -3.89 9.81 8.86
N VAL A 19 -3.31 8.66 8.59
CA VAL A 19 -2.61 7.86 9.61
C VAL A 19 -1.32 7.30 9.02
N ALA A 20 -0.36 7.01 9.89
CA ALA A 20 0.93 6.48 9.45
C ALA A 20 0.90 4.96 9.25
N ALA A 21 0.05 4.28 9.97
CA ALA A 21 -0.04 2.82 9.92
C ALA A 21 -1.44 2.38 10.35
N GLU A 22 -1.85 1.24 9.84
CA GLU A 22 -3.14 0.65 10.23
C GLU A 22 -3.17 -0.84 9.89
N ALA A 23 -4.08 -1.54 10.54
CA ALA A 23 -4.34 -2.93 10.22
C ALA A 23 -5.74 -3.01 9.61
N ILE A 24 -5.87 -3.70 8.48
CA ILE A 24 -7.16 -3.84 7.81
C ILE A 24 -7.36 -5.26 7.35
N GLU A 25 -8.59 -5.56 6.94
CA GLU A 25 -8.87 -6.75 6.16
C GLU A 25 -9.15 -6.34 4.73
N THR A 26 -8.62 -7.08 3.76
CA THR A 26 -8.78 -6.77 2.37
C THR A 26 -9.14 -8.01 1.56
N GLY A 27 -9.97 -7.81 0.52
CA GLY A 27 -10.23 -8.84 -0.47
C GLY A 27 -9.32 -8.77 -1.67
N ALA A 28 -8.35 -7.85 -1.67
CA ALA A 28 -7.44 -7.71 -2.79
C ALA A 28 -6.56 -8.94 -2.94
N ALA A 29 -6.30 -9.34 -4.18
CA ALA A 29 -5.48 -10.51 -4.46
C ALA A 29 -4.00 -10.18 -4.53
N THR A 30 -3.66 -8.98 -5.00
CA THR A 30 -2.28 -8.55 -5.20
C THR A 30 -2.04 -7.19 -4.55
N ALA A 31 -0.76 -6.81 -4.45
CA ALA A 31 -0.40 -5.50 -3.93
C ALA A 31 -1.02 -4.38 -4.78
N ARG A 32 -1.03 -4.55 -6.12
CA ARG A 32 -1.65 -3.56 -7.02
C ARG A 32 -3.13 -3.38 -6.72
N ASP A 33 -3.86 -4.46 -6.56
CA ASP A 33 -5.28 -4.42 -6.27
C ASP A 33 -5.54 -3.71 -4.95
N LEU A 34 -4.70 -3.99 -3.95
CA LEU A 34 -4.81 -3.35 -2.66
C LEU A 34 -4.58 -1.84 -2.77
N TYR A 35 -3.52 -1.43 -3.49
CA TYR A 35 -3.25 -0.01 -3.65
C TYR A 35 -4.41 0.70 -4.34
N ARG A 36 -4.97 0.08 -5.38
CA ARG A 36 -6.13 0.65 -6.09
C ARG A 36 -7.36 0.78 -5.20
N GLU A 37 -7.60 -0.21 -4.35
CA GLU A 37 -8.69 -0.15 -3.39
C GLU A 37 -8.50 1.03 -2.43
N LEU A 38 -7.30 1.17 -1.88
CA LEU A 38 -6.99 2.25 -0.95
C LEU A 38 -7.02 3.62 -1.63
N ALA A 39 -6.53 3.70 -2.86
CA ALA A 39 -6.55 4.95 -3.61
C ALA A 39 -7.99 5.41 -3.85
N GLY A 40 -8.88 4.49 -4.14
CA GLY A 40 -10.30 4.82 -4.30
C GLY A 40 -10.97 5.27 -3.01
N LYS A 41 -10.59 4.67 -1.88
CA LYS A 41 -11.18 5.01 -0.59
C LYS A 41 -10.65 6.32 -0.02
N HIS A 42 -9.35 6.57 -0.18
CA HIS A 42 -8.69 7.67 0.53
C HIS A 42 -8.23 8.80 -0.38
N GLY A 43 -8.51 8.70 -1.67
CA GLY A 43 -8.17 9.76 -2.60
C GLY A 43 -6.67 9.88 -2.88
N PHE A 44 -5.94 8.77 -2.92
CA PHE A 44 -4.53 8.82 -3.28
C PHE A 44 -4.39 9.31 -4.73
N THR A 45 -3.51 10.28 -4.93
CA THR A 45 -3.33 10.90 -6.23
C THR A 45 -2.15 10.35 -7.03
N LEU A 46 -1.29 9.57 -6.39
CA LEU A 46 -0.15 8.96 -7.09
C LEU A 46 -0.59 7.68 -7.80
N ALA A 47 -0.21 7.58 -9.08
CA ALA A 47 -0.44 6.36 -9.83
C ALA A 47 0.47 5.26 -9.30
N VAL A 48 0.04 4.02 -9.47
CA VAL A 48 0.80 2.86 -8.97
C VAL A 48 2.23 2.84 -9.53
N GLU A 49 2.41 3.33 -10.77
CA GLU A 49 3.73 3.40 -11.42
C GLU A 49 4.69 4.34 -10.72
N ARG A 50 4.17 5.28 -9.93
CA ARG A 50 4.97 6.26 -9.21
C ARG A 50 5.32 5.81 -7.80
N VAL A 51 4.78 4.71 -7.34
CA VAL A 51 4.90 4.24 -5.97
C VAL A 51 5.60 2.88 -5.97
N LYS A 52 6.45 2.64 -4.98
CA LYS A 52 7.04 1.33 -4.76
C LYS A 52 6.35 0.65 -3.60
N VAL A 53 6.34 -0.67 -3.61
CA VAL A 53 5.77 -1.44 -2.52
C VAL A 53 6.82 -2.35 -1.91
N ALA A 54 6.85 -2.40 -0.58
CA ALA A 54 7.67 -3.36 0.15
C ALA A 54 6.73 -4.23 0.97
N ILE A 55 7.00 -5.52 1.00
CA ILE A 55 6.19 -6.46 1.75
C ILE A 55 7.12 -7.27 2.64
N ASN A 56 6.85 -7.23 3.95
CA ASN A 56 7.67 -7.90 4.95
C ASN A 56 9.15 -7.49 4.85
N ASN A 57 9.38 -6.18 4.68
CA ASN A 57 10.70 -5.55 4.64
C ASN A 57 11.50 -5.82 3.36
N GLU A 58 10.85 -6.27 2.30
CA GLU A 58 11.52 -6.49 1.03
C GLU A 58 10.73 -5.80 -0.09
N PHE A 59 11.42 -5.14 -1.02
CA PHE A 59 10.76 -4.61 -2.19
C PHE A 59 10.10 -5.74 -2.97
N ALA A 60 8.89 -5.50 -3.43
CA ALA A 60 8.11 -6.53 -4.10
C ALA A 60 7.53 -6.00 -5.41
N SER A 61 7.16 -6.93 -6.27
CA SER A 61 6.41 -6.61 -7.48
C SER A 61 4.98 -6.23 -7.10
N TRP A 62 4.38 -5.34 -7.86
CA TRP A 62 2.97 -5.02 -7.71
C TRP A 62 2.06 -6.22 -7.95
N ASP A 63 2.56 -7.22 -8.67
CA ASP A 63 1.79 -8.44 -8.95
C ASP A 63 1.94 -9.52 -7.89
N ARG A 64 2.70 -9.25 -6.84
CA ARG A 64 2.89 -10.22 -5.77
C ARG A 64 1.56 -10.51 -5.08
N PRO A 65 1.19 -11.79 -4.94
CA PRO A 65 -0.01 -12.14 -4.19
C PRO A 65 0.13 -11.77 -2.71
N LEU A 66 -0.97 -11.37 -2.11
CA LEU A 66 -0.99 -11.06 -0.69
C LEU A 66 -1.21 -12.31 0.14
N ALA A 67 -0.65 -12.32 1.34
CA ALA A 67 -0.87 -13.40 2.32
C ALA A 67 -1.31 -12.79 3.63
N ALA A 68 -2.00 -13.58 4.44
CA ALA A 68 -2.46 -13.12 5.75
C ALA A 68 -1.28 -12.65 6.59
N ASN A 69 -1.47 -11.54 7.28
CA ASN A 69 -0.50 -10.91 8.18
C ASN A 69 0.72 -10.29 7.47
N ASP A 70 0.67 -10.11 6.16
CA ASP A 70 1.72 -9.36 5.47
C ASP A 70 1.77 -7.93 6.00
N THR A 71 2.99 -7.39 6.12
CA THR A 71 3.21 -5.98 6.42
C THR A 71 3.57 -5.29 5.11
N ILE A 72 2.71 -4.38 4.68
CA ILE A 72 2.80 -3.76 3.35
C ILE A 72 3.10 -2.27 3.53
N VAL A 73 4.16 -1.81 2.89
CA VAL A 73 4.60 -0.42 2.96
C VAL A 73 4.52 0.18 1.56
N PHE A 74 3.82 1.30 1.44
CA PHE A 74 3.75 2.04 0.18
C PHE A 74 4.72 3.21 0.25
N ILE A 75 5.64 3.27 -0.69
CA ILE A 75 6.74 4.24 -0.68
C ILE A 75 6.61 5.14 -1.89
N PRO A 76 6.18 6.41 -1.69
CA PRO A 76 6.08 7.36 -2.79
C PRO A 76 7.47 7.82 -3.23
N PRO A 77 7.58 8.47 -4.41
CA PRO A 77 8.87 8.97 -4.85
C PRO A 77 9.38 10.05 -3.91
N VAL A 78 10.70 10.14 -3.81
CA VAL A 78 11.35 11.16 -2.96
C VAL A 78 11.17 12.52 -3.62
N ALA A 79 10.74 13.51 -2.82
CA ALA A 79 10.57 14.87 -3.32
C ALA A 79 11.92 15.45 -3.75
N GLY A 80 11.95 16.07 -4.92
CA GLY A 80 13.16 16.67 -5.46
C GLY A 80 14.15 15.66 -6.04
N GLY A 81 13.80 14.40 -6.01
CA GLY A 81 14.64 13.34 -6.56
C GLY A 81 14.44 13.12 -8.02
#